data_043b131ec2d4df03a323ea036bb7f56a
#
_entry.id   043b131ec2d4df03a323ea036bb7f56a
#
_cell.length_a   1.000
_cell.length_b   1.000
_cell.length_c   1.000
_cell.angle_alpha   90.00
_cell.angle_beta   90.00
_cell.angle_gamma   90.00
#
_symmetry.space_group_name_H-M   'P 1'
#
loop_
_entity.id
_entity.type
_entity.pdbx_description
1 polymer ?
#
loop_
_entity_poly.entity_id
_entity_poly.type
_entity_poly.pdbx_seq_one_letter_code
_entity_poly.pdbx_strand_id
1 'polypeptide(L)'
;MKLRFLTPIIRLSLLFALAPASPAAELPSAPEGTFSIVVIPDTQHYRGRGTKGRPDSDEPLTNKVFDGYTDWTAANLEQQRIVFVSHVGDIVDINNREQWAFARSCMDKLHGKVPYGISVGNHDMVGGSGSSALFQEVFPKSRFEGFDWYGGCFTNSAGNEEVSGNNANSFQLFEAGGMKFIVLHLECNAPDDVLAWADTVLTKHADRRAMITTHMGLGPLEKPRTARDYFDAPKGRMKWKKCHSARGNTPQQMWDKCFNKHKNLFLVCCGDQSRTQALRKESTGARGNAVHELLSDYGAGGLRIMRFIPAKNQIEVRTWEPLKGALCESTKVVKERTQHQFTLNYDMRSGN
;
A
#
# COMPACT_ATOMS: atom_id res chain seq x y z
N MET A 1 -72.68 46.24 15.55
CA MET A 1 -72.57 44.73 15.45
C MET A 1 -71.61 44.44 14.34
N LYS A 2 -70.32 44.12 14.66
CA LYS A 2 -69.28 43.84 13.64
C LYS A 2 -68.99 42.32 13.68
N LEU A 3 -69.36 41.62 12.58
CA LEU A 3 -69.01 40.23 12.39
C LEU A 3 -67.52 40.13 12.06
N ARG A 4 -66.79 39.30 12.84
CA ARG A 4 -65.41 38.89 12.52
C ARG A 4 -65.45 37.53 11.83
N PHE A 5 -65.03 37.48 10.58
CA PHE A 5 -64.78 36.23 9.86
C PHE A 5 -63.42 35.65 10.29
N LEU A 6 -63.45 34.43 10.84
CA LEU A 6 -62.27 33.61 11.11
C LEU A 6 -61.94 32.79 9.87
N THR A 7 -60.76 33.03 9.32
CA THR A 7 -60.22 32.23 8.19
C THR A 7 -59.44 31.02 8.79
N PRO A 8 -59.72 29.78 8.38
CA PRO A 8 -58.94 28.65 8.85
C PRO A 8 -57.57 28.58 8.16
N ILE A 9 -56.48 28.51 8.94
CA ILE A 9 -55.14 28.26 8.47
C ILE A 9 -54.98 26.75 8.28
N ILE A 10 -54.96 26.30 7.03
CA ILE A 10 -54.60 24.90 6.69
C ILE A 10 -53.10 24.77 6.82
N ARG A 11 -52.62 24.06 7.84
CA ARG A 11 -51.19 23.63 7.92
C ARG A 11 -51.00 22.44 7.01
N LEU A 12 -50.34 22.67 5.87
CA LEU A 12 -49.85 21.60 4.98
C LEU A 12 -48.57 21.01 5.58
N SER A 13 -48.69 19.83 6.21
CA SER A 13 -47.53 19.06 6.70
C SER A 13 -46.90 18.37 5.50
N LEU A 14 -45.75 18.87 5.02
CA LEU A 14 -44.91 18.14 4.06
C LEU A 14 -44.26 16.94 4.79
N LEU A 15 -44.75 15.74 4.53
CA LEU A 15 -44.00 14.52 4.83
C LEU A 15 -42.86 14.39 3.83
N PHE A 16 -41.63 14.66 4.26
CA PHE A 16 -40.46 14.23 3.55
C PHE A 16 -40.33 12.72 3.69
N ALA A 17 -40.69 11.97 2.69
CA ALA A 17 -40.34 10.56 2.56
C ALA A 17 -38.82 10.46 2.37
N LEU A 18 -38.08 10.04 3.40
CA LEU A 18 -36.71 9.60 3.24
C LEU A 18 -36.71 8.40 2.29
N ALA A 19 -36.22 8.62 1.06
CA ALA A 19 -35.92 7.51 0.17
C ALA A 19 -34.91 6.57 0.88
N PRO A 20 -35.12 5.26 0.85
CA PRO A 20 -34.13 4.33 1.41
C PRO A 20 -32.82 4.56 0.68
N ALA A 21 -31.74 4.73 1.45
CA ALA A 21 -30.39 4.78 0.87
C ALA A 21 -30.19 3.51 0.06
N SER A 22 -29.88 3.64 -1.23
CA SER A 22 -29.47 2.49 -2.04
C SER A 22 -28.36 1.75 -1.31
N PRO A 23 -28.41 0.42 -1.18
CA PRO A 23 -27.30 -0.32 -0.61
C PRO A 23 -26.04 0.06 -1.37
N ALA A 24 -24.97 0.37 -0.64
CA ALA A 24 -23.66 0.65 -1.24
C ALA A 24 -23.36 -0.48 -2.23
N ALA A 25 -23.02 -0.12 -3.47
CA ALA A 25 -22.79 -1.11 -4.51
C ALA A 25 -21.58 -1.96 -4.10
N GLU A 26 -21.79 -3.22 -3.77
CA GLU A 26 -20.71 -4.16 -3.49
C GLU A 26 -19.79 -4.28 -4.70
N LEU A 27 -18.49 -4.45 -4.45
CA LEU A 27 -17.55 -4.71 -5.53
C LEU A 27 -17.90 -6.09 -6.14
N PRO A 28 -18.21 -6.17 -7.45
CA PRO A 28 -18.58 -7.43 -8.07
C PRO A 28 -17.52 -8.52 -7.85
N SER A 29 -17.96 -9.76 -7.65
CA SER A 29 -17.07 -10.91 -7.50
C SER A 29 -16.05 -10.98 -8.64
N ALA A 30 -14.84 -11.44 -8.33
CA ALA A 30 -13.81 -11.64 -9.34
C ALA A 30 -14.22 -12.76 -10.30
N PRO A 31 -14.19 -12.54 -11.62
CA PRO A 31 -14.50 -13.57 -12.61
C PRO A 31 -13.60 -14.80 -12.46
N GLU A 32 -14.10 -15.96 -12.91
CA GLU A 32 -13.31 -17.18 -12.98
C GLU A 32 -12.08 -16.99 -13.88
N GLY A 33 -10.98 -17.69 -13.57
CA GLY A 33 -9.71 -17.55 -14.29
C GLY A 33 -8.96 -16.26 -14.00
N THR A 34 -9.45 -15.41 -13.07
CA THR A 34 -8.74 -14.21 -12.58
C THR A 34 -8.26 -14.40 -11.14
N PHE A 35 -7.32 -13.58 -10.71
CA PHE A 35 -6.90 -13.49 -9.32
C PHE A 35 -6.55 -12.04 -8.97
N SER A 36 -6.49 -11.73 -7.68
CA SER A 36 -6.22 -10.35 -7.22
C SER A 36 -5.06 -10.30 -6.24
N ILE A 37 -4.28 -9.23 -6.35
CA ILE A 37 -3.31 -8.79 -5.34
C ILE A 37 -3.86 -7.51 -4.72
N VAL A 38 -3.88 -7.45 -3.40
CA VAL A 38 -4.27 -6.25 -2.65
C VAL A 38 -3.03 -5.50 -2.22
N VAL A 39 -3.02 -4.18 -2.43
CA VAL A 39 -1.97 -3.29 -1.90
C VAL A 39 -2.60 -2.38 -0.86
N ILE A 40 -2.17 -2.54 0.38
CA ILE A 40 -2.54 -1.69 1.52
C ILE A 40 -1.63 -0.46 1.48
N PRO A 41 -2.20 0.75 1.32
CA PRO A 41 -1.43 1.99 1.38
C PRO A 41 -1.03 2.34 2.81
N ASP A 42 -0.41 3.50 3.00
CA ASP A 42 -0.04 4.06 4.30
C ASP A 42 -1.20 4.02 5.29
N THR A 43 -0.96 3.51 6.50
CA THR A 43 -1.99 3.29 7.52
C THR A 43 -1.85 4.20 8.74
N GLN A 44 -1.26 5.38 8.60
CA GLN A 44 -0.95 6.34 9.66
C GLN A 44 -2.17 7.08 10.26
N HIS A 45 -3.40 6.59 10.10
CA HIS A 45 -4.63 7.31 10.47
C HIS A 45 -5.09 7.04 11.90
N TYR A 46 -4.15 7.03 12.82
CA TYR A 46 -4.41 6.81 14.24
C TYR A 46 -5.15 8.00 14.89
N ARG A 47 -6.06 7.69 15.83
CA ARG A 47 -6.83 8.63 16.64
C ARG A 47 -6.80 8.22 18.10
N GLY A 48 -6.96 9.19 18.99
CA GLY A 48 -6.96 8.95 20.44
C GLY A 48 -5.58 9.01 21.07
N ARG A 49 -5.39 8.27 22.16
CA ARG A 49 -4.17 8.25 22.96
C ARG A 49 -2.93 7.87 22.16
N GLY A 50 -1.78 8.41 22.51
CA GLY A 50 -0.50 8.08 21.88
C GLY A 50 -0.35 8.59 20.45
N THR A 51 -1.17 9.58 20.03
CA THR A 51 -1.03 10.26 18.73
C THR A 51 -0.40 11.63 18.87
N LYS A 52 0.16 12.18 17.78
CA LYS A 52 0.81 13.51 17.78
C LYS A 52 -0.08 14.62 18.31
N GLY A 53 -1.36 14.58 18.00
CA GLY A 53 -2.32 15.59 18.42
C GLY A 53 -2.91 15.36 19.79
N ARG A 54 -2.77 14.15 20.37
CA ARG A 54 -3.41 13.73 21.62
C ARG A 54 -2.56 12.69 22.35
N PRO A 55 -1.31 13.02 22.75
CA PRO A 55 -0.40 12.05 23.37
C PRO A 55 -0.94 11.49 24.69
N ASP A 56 -1.58 12.34 25.50
CA ASP A 56 -2.06 12.02 26.85
C ASP A 56 -3.60 11.94 26.95
N SER A 57 -4.29 11.66 25.85
CA SER A 57 -5.75 11.55 25.82
C SER A 57 -6.24 10.30 26.53
N ASP A 58 -7.38 10.38 27.20
CA ASP A 58 -8.10 9.21 27.76
C ASP A 58 -8.87 8.44 26.67
N GLU A 59 -9.03 9.01 25.48
CA GLU A 59 -9.68 8.32 24.35
C GLU A 59 -8.85 7.12 23.90
N PRO A 60 -9.45 5.93 23.72
CA PRO A 60 -8.72 4.76 23.23
C PRO A 60 -8.08 5.00 21.87
N LEU A 61 -6.90 4.38 21.66
CA LEU A 61 -6.26 4.37 20.37
C LEU A 61 -7.12 3.62 19.35
N THR A 62 -7.37 4.22 18.20
CA THR A 62 -8.15 3.62 17.11
C THR A 62 -7.52 3.95 15.75
N ASN A 63 -7.75 3.07 14.78
CA ASN A 63 -7.44 3.32 13.37
C ASN A 63 -8.46 2.62 12.48
N LYS A 64 -9.61 3.25 12.28
CA LYS A 64 -10.71 2.69 11.49
C LYS A 64 -10.33 2.41 10.04
N VAL A 65 -9.35 3.12 9.50
CA VAL A 65 -8.89 2.93 8.12
C VAL A 65 -8.14 1.61 8.02
N PHE A 66 -7.18 1.37 8.90
CA PHE A 66 -6.42 0.11 8.91
C PHE A 66 -7.32 -1.09 9.22
N ASP A 67 -8.18 -0.98 10.25
CA ASP A 67 -9.21 -1.99 10.53
C ASP A 67 -10.05 -2.28 9.30
N GLY A 68 -10.57 -1.24 8.64
CA GLY A 68 -11.40 -1.37 7.45
C GLY A 68 -10.68 -2.07 6.29
N TYR A 69 -9.39 -1.78 6.07
CA TYR A 69 -8.60 -2.47 5.05
C TYR A 69 -8.46 -3.95 5.32
N THR A 70 -8.08 -4.32 6.54
CA THR A 70 -7.83 -5.72 6.89
C THR A 70 -9.11 -6.51 7.08
N ASP A 71 -10.17 -5.92 7.64
CA ASP A 71 -11.50 -6.54 7.76
C ASP A 71 -12.08 -6.84 6.38
N TRP A 72 -12.09 -5.83 5.48
CA TRP A 72 -12.60 -6.03 4.13
C TRP A 72 -11.80 -7.08 3.37
N THR A 73 -10.46 -7.02 3.44
CA THR A 73 -9.60 -7.97 2.76
C THR A 73 -9.85 -9.39 3.26
N ALA A 74 -9.90 -9.61 4.58
CA ALA A 74 -10.13 -10.91 5.18
C ALA A 74 -11.53 -11.48 4.83
N ALA A 75 -12.54 -10.63 4.74
CA ALA A 75 -13.90 -11.03 4.37
C ALA A 75 -14.07 -11.34 2.88
N ASN A 76 -13.18 -10.84 2.03
CA ASN A 76 -13.32 -10.92 0.57
C ASN A 76 -12.25 -11.80 -0.11
N LEU A 77 -11.50 -12.61 0.63
CA LEU A 77 -10.42 -13.44 0.08
C LEU A 77 -10.92 -14.32 -1.08
N GLU A 78 -12.02 -15.02 -0.89
CA GLU A 78 -12.60 -15.90 -1.91
C GLU A 78 -13.35 -15.12 -2.99
N GLN A 79 -14.23 -14.20 -2.59
CA GLN A 79 -15.05 -13.44 -3.53
C GLN A 79 -14.23 -12.62 -4.52
N GLN A 80 -13.10 -12.03 -4.06
CA GLN A 80 -12.20 -11.26 -4.90
C GLN A 80 -10.99 -12.06 -5.38
N ARG A 81 -10.92 -13.37 -5.07
CA ARG A 81 -9.80 -14.27 -5.44
C ARG A 81 -8.45 -13.66 -5.05
N ILE A 82 -8.34 -13.18 -3.81
CA ILE A 82 -7.14 -12.52 -3.31
C ILE A 82 -6.10 -13.60 -2.96
N VAL A 83 -4.97 -13.56 -3.64
CA VAL A 83 -3.88 -14.53 -3.49
C VAL A 83 -2.66 -13.97 -2.76
N PHE A 84 -2.57 -12.64 -2.65
CA PHE A 84 -1.45 -11.96 -1.99
C PHE A 84 -1.87 -10.58 -1.49
N VAL A 85 -1.27 -10.15 -0.37
CA VAL A 85 -1.44 -8.81 0.19
C VAL A 85 -0.08 -8.15 0.38
N SER A 86 0.08 -6.91 -0.07
CA SER A 86 1.30 -6.13 0.08
C SER A 86 1.01 -4.83 0.83
N HIS A 87 1.80 -4.48 1.84
CA HIS A 87 1.72 -3.20 2.55
C HIS A 87 2.89 -2.31 2.18
N VAL A 88 2.62 -1.07 1.78
CA VAL A 88 3.66 -0.16 1.25
C VAL A 88 4.51 0.54 2.32
N GLY A 89 4.23 0.33 3.61
CA GLY A 89 4.94 0.99 4.72
C GLY A 89 4.14 2.14 5.34
N ASP A 90 4.79 2.85 6.27
CA ASP A 90 4.15 3.84 7.15
C ASP A 90 2.92 3.24 7.85
N ILE A 91 3.22 2.15 8.56
CA ILE A 91 2.25 1.33 9.29
C ILE A 91 1.75 2.10 10.50
N VAL A 92 2.66 2.81 11.17
CA VAL A 92 2.38 3.66 12.33
C VAL A 92 2.60 5.15 12.01
N ASP A 93 1.91 6.05 12.71
CA ASP A 93 2.18 7.50 12.64
C ASP A 93 3.30 7.92 13.60
N ILE A 94 3.32 7.29 14.77
CA ILE A 94 4.38 7.43 15.77
C ILE A 94 4.95 6.05 16.07
N ASN A 95 6.26 5.92 16.00
CA ASN A 95 6.96 4.68 16.30
C ASN A 95 6.93 4.37 17.81
N ASN A 96 5.76 3.97 18.32
CA ASN A 96 5.52 3.61 19.72
C ASN A 96 4.79 2.26 19.86
N ARG A 97 4.94 1.60 21.01
CA ARG A 97 4.41 0.26 21.26
C ARG A 97 2.88 0.15 21.15
N GLU A 98 2.13 1.19 21.48
CA GLU A 98 0.67 1.15 21.40
C GLU A 98 0.19 1.09 19.95
N GLN A 99 0.76 1.93 19.05
CA GLN A 99 0.44 1.91 17.63
C GLN A 99 0.90 0.60 16.98
N TRP A 100 2.05 0.09 17.37
CA TRP A 100 2.53 -1.22 16.89
C TRP A 100 1.66 -2.38 17.33
N ALA A 101 1.18 -2.39 18.57
CA ALA A 101 0.24 -3.41 19.05
C ALA A 101 -1.09 -3.36 18.26
N PHE A 102 -1.59 -2.15 17.96
CA PHE A 102 -2.77 -1.98 17.12
C PHE A 102 -2.50 -2.48 15.69
N ALA A 103 -1.40 -2.09 15.07
CA ALA A 103 -1.00 -2.55 13.75
C ALA A 103 -0.90 -4.08 13.68
N ARG A 104 -0.34 -4.71 14.72
CA ARG A 104 -0.28 -6.16 14.85
C ARG A 104 -1.68 -6.77 14.82
N SER A 105 -2.62 -6.25 15.60
CA SER A 105 -3.99 -6.76 15.65
C SER A 105 -4.71 -6.66 14.29
N CYS A 106 -4.47 -5.61 13.52
CA CYS A 106 -4.97 -5.49 12.15
C CYS A 106 -4.41 -6.58 11.24
N MET A 107 -3.08 -6.74 11.20
CA MET A 107 -2.42 -7.73 10.33
C MET A 107 -2.66 -9.18 10.76
N ASP A 108 -2.99 -9.44 12.03
CA ASP A 108 -3.36 -10.77 12.53
C ASP A 108 -4.66 -11.29 11.87
N LYS A 109 -5.54 -10.41 11.39
CA LYS A 109 -6.75 -10.79 10.65
C LYS A 109 -6.44 -11.51 9.32
N LEU A 110 -5.27 -11.24 8.74
CA LEU A 110 -4.78 -11.81 7.48
C LEU A 110 -3.81 -12.98 7.69
N HIS A 111 -3.15 -13.02 8.87
CA HIS A 111 -2.10 -13.99 9.15
C HIS A 111 -2.63 -15.43 9.15
N GLY A 112 -1.94 -16.30 8.40
CA GLY A 112 -2.36 -17.69 8.20
C GLY A 112 -3.53 -17.90 7.22
N LYS A 113 -4.13 -16.82 6.68
CA LYS A 113 -5.23 -16.90 5.71
C LYS A 113 -4.80 -16.58 4.29
N VAL A 114 -3.86 -15.69 4.11
CA VAL A 114 -3.34 -15.26 2.81
C VAL A 114 -1.86 -14.90 2.94
N PRO A 115 -1.01 -15.22 1.96
CA PRO A 115 0.36 -14.72 1.89
C PRO A 115 0.40 -13.19 1.91
N TYR A 116 1.33 -12.61 2.68
CA TYR A 116 1.52 -11.18 2.69
C TYR A 116 2.95 -10.76 3.01
N GLY A 117 3.30 -9.53 2.62
CA GLY A 117 4.56 -8.89 2.99
C GLY A 117 4.35 -7.41 3.34
N ILE A 118 5.32 -6.83 4.05
CA ILE A 118 5.26 -5.49 4.60
C ILE A 118 6.56 -4.77 4.30
N SER A 119 6.50 -3.63 3.62
CA SER A 119 7.63 -2.68 3.54
C SER A 119 7.67 -1.82 4.80
N VAL A 120 8.86 -1.43 5.21
CA VAL A 120 9.06 -0.52 6.34
C VAL A 120 9.14 0.91 5.83
N GLY A 121 8.24 1.78 6.32
CA GLY A 121 8.18 3.19 5.97
C GLY A 121 9.05 4.07 6.86
N ASN A 122 9.06 5.36 6.59
CA ASN A 122 9.90 6.28 7.36
C ASN A 122 9.34 6.60 8.75
N HIS A 123 8.03 6.43 8.98
CA HIS A 123 7.44 6.54 10.31
C HIS A 123 7.66 5.29 11.15
N ASP A 124 7.96 4.18 10.51
CA ASP A 124 8.24 2.89 11.12
C ASP A 124 9.68 2.75 11.64
N MET A 125 10.53 3.73 11.33
CA MET A 125 11.96 3.77 11.64
C MET A 125 12.34 4.94 12.54
N VAL A 126 13.46 4.79 13.20
CA VAL A 126 14.17 5.91 13.84
C VAL A 126 14.92 6.68 12.74
N GLY A 127 14.47 7.89 12.44
CA GLY A 127 15.02 8.72 11.37
C GLY A 127 16.52 8.93 11.48
N GLY A 128 17.21 8.82 10.35
CA GLY A 128 18.66 8.99 10.23
C GLY A 128 19.47 7.74 10.60
N SER A 129 19.05 6.93 11.55
CA SER A 129 19.72 5.68 11.92
C SER A 129 19.28 4.49 11.06
N GLY A 130 18.02 4.52 10.58
CA GLY A 130 17.40 3.40 9.88
C GLY A 130 17.02 2.24 10.78
N SER A 131 17.04 2.42 12.13
CA SER A 131 16.59 1.37 13.05
C SER A 131 15.09 1.18 12.94
N SER A 132 14.67 -0.06 12.73
CA SER A 132 13.27 -0.53 12.68
C SER A 132 12.96 -1.51 13.81
N ALA A 133 13.61 -1.35 14.97
CA ALA A 133 13.55 -2.29 16.08
C ALA A 133 12.12 -2.66 16.51
N LEU A 134 11.20 -1.70 16.64
CA LEU A 134 9.81 -1.99 17.00
C LEU A 134 9.05 -2.73 15.91
N PHE A 135 9.28 -2.43 14.65
CA PHE A 135 8.75 -3.23 13.54
C PHE A 135 9.22 -4.69 13.65
N GLN A 136 10.52 -4.90 13.86
CA GLN A 136 11.13 -6.22 13.95
C GLN A 136 10.65 -7.00 15.17
N GLU A 137 10.36 -6.32 16.29
CA GLU A 137 9.75 -6.93 17.46
C GLU A 137 8.32 -7.45 17.17
N VAL A 138 7.54 -6.67 16.40
CA VAL A 138 6.12 -6.95 16.13
C VAL A 138 5.92 -7.90 14.95
N PHE A 139 6.75 -7.76 13.92
CA PHE A 139 6.72 -8.58 12.70
C PHE A 139 8.07 -9.29 12.44
N PRO A 140 8.60 -10.07 13.43
CA PRO A 140 9.88 -10.74 13.26
C PRO A 140 9.81 -11.80 12.15
N LYS A 141 10.96 -12.18 11.60
CA LYS A 141 11.05 -13.26 10.60
C LYS A 141 10.45 -14.57 11.10
N SER A 142 10.60 -14.88 12.39
CA SER A 142 10.05 -16.08 13.03
C SER A 142 8.52 -16.18 12.92
N ARG A 143 7.82 -15.05 12.72
CA ARG A 143 6.38 -15.04 12.45
C ARG A 143 6.05 -15.67 11.09
N PHE A 144 6.97 -15.63 10.14
CA PHE A 144 6.76 -15.99 8.74
C PHE A 144 7.48 -17.27 8.32
N GLU A 145 8.56 -17.66 8.98
CA GLU A 145 9.42 -18.80 8.61
C GLU A 145 8.71 -20.16 8.51
N GLY A 146 7.53 -20.30 9.12
CA GLY A 146 6.73 -21.54 9.02
C GLY A 146 5.86 -21.67 7.77
N PHE A 147 5.81 -20.64 6.90
CA PHE A 147 4.98 -20.63 5.71
C PHE A 147 5.81 -20.88 4.44
N ASP A 148 5.34 -21.78 3.58
CA ASP A 148 6.01 -22.13 2.32
C ASP A 148 6.17 -20.94 1.35
N TRP A 149 5.34 -19.92 1.49
CA TRP A 149 5.41 -18.71 0.70
C TRP A 149 6.45 -17.70 1.21
N TYR A 150 7.01 -17.87 2.40
CA TYR A 150 8.06 -16.97 2.92
C TYR A 150 9.42 -17.40 2.40
N GLY A 151 9.98 -16.62 1.48
CA GLY A 151 11.26 -16.95 0.84
C GLY A 151 12.49 -16.61 1.69
N GLY A 152 12.34 -15.70 2.66
CA GLY A 152 13.41 -15.27 3.56
C GLY A 152 13.55 -13.75 3.65
N CYS A 153 14.60 -13.31 4.33
CA CYS A 153 14.89 -11.91 4.57
C CYS A 153 16.38 -11.58 4.45
N PHE A 154 16.68 -10.29 4.37
CA PHE A 154 18.05 -9.79 4.47
C PHE A 154 18.59 -10.01 5.89
N THR A 155 19.84 -10.41 5.98
CA THR A 155 20.59 -10.54 7.23
C THR A 155 21.72 -9.50 7.21
N ASN A 156 21.74 -8.63 8.21
CA ASN A 156 22.79 -7.62 8.32
C ASN A 156 24.09 -8.22 8.80
N SER A 157 25.06 -8.36 7.90
CA SER A 157 26.38 -8.96 8.19
C SER A 157 27.23 -8.14 9.16
N ALA A 158 26.91 -6.85 9.38
CA ALA A 158 27.57 -5.99 10.36
C ALA A 158 27.12 -6.27 11.82
N GLY A 159 26.19 -7.23 12.02
CA GLY A 159 25.75 -7.64 13.36
C GLY A 159 24.74 -6.71 14.04
N ASN A 160 24.30 -5.65 13.35
CA ASN A 160 23.24 -4.77 13.84
C ASN A 160 21.91 -5.09 13.14
N GLU A 161 21.23 -6.12 13.61
CA GLU A 161 19.96 -6.60 13.06
C GLU A 161 18.83 -5.57 13.17
N GLU A 162 18.90 -4.58 14.08
CA GLU A 162 17.90 -3.51 14.19
C GLU A 162 17.88 -2.61 12.96
N VAL A 163 18.99 -2.56 12.21
CA VAL A 163 19.11 -1.80 10.97
C VAL A 163 19.05 -2.74 9.80
N SER A 164 17.96 -2.67 9.04
CA SER A 164 17.71 -3.43 7.82
C SER A 164 17.48 -4.95 8.01
N GLY A 165 17.79 -5.53 9.18
CA GLY A 165 17.72 -6.98 9.45
C GLY A 165 16.31 -7.48 9.82
N ASN A 166 16.25 -8.74 10.27
CA ASN A 166 15.10 -9.41 10.90
C ASN A 166 13.73 -9.06 10.28
N ASN A 167 13.54 -9.33 9.00
CA ASN A 167 12.30 -9.09 8.24
C ASN A 167 12.02 -7.63 7.81
N ALA A 168 12.89 -6.65 8.09
CA ALA A 168 12.74 -5.30 7.56
C ALA A 168 12.83 -5.27 6.01
N ASN A 169 13.56 -6.25 5.45
CA ASN A 169 13.63 -6.51 4.02
C ASN A 169 13.40 -8.00 3.79
N SER A 170 12.36 -8.37 3.08
CA SER A 170 11.97 -9.76 2.89
C SER A 170 11.43 -10.04 1.49
N PHE A 171 11.32 -11.33 1.13
CA PHE A 171 10.63 -11.70 -0.10
C PHE A 171 9.69 -12.87 0.10
N GLN A 172 8.65 -12.91 -0.68
CA GLN A 172 7.60 -13.92 -0.66
C GLN A 172 7.47 -14.54 -2.05
N LEU A 173 7.13 -15.83 -2.06
CA LEU A 173 6.96 -16.65 -3.26
C LEU A 173 5.55 -17.22 -3.28
N PHE A 174 4.84 -17.09 -4.39
CA PHE A 174 3.54 -17.72 -4.56
C PHE A 174 3.27 -18.04 -6.03
N GLU A 175 2.20 -18.79 -6.27
CA GLU A 175 1.75 -19.14 -7.62
C GLU A 175 0.27 -18.79 -7.77
N ALA A 176 -0.09 -18.21 -8.92
CA ALA A 176 -1.47 -17.88 -9.24
C ALA A 176 -1.67 -17.83 -10.75
N GLY A 177 -2.83 -18.31 -11.23
CA GLY A 177 -3.15 -18.33 -12.66
C GLY A 177 -2.12 -19.07 -13.52
N GLY A 178 -1.46 -20.10 -12.98
CA GLY A 178 -0.41 -20.85 -13.66
C GLY A 178 0.94 -20.12 -13.75
N MET A 179 1.09 -18.99 -13.06
CA MET A 179 2.31 -18.17 -13.07
C MET A 179 2.99 -18.18 -11.71
N LYS A 180 4.32 -18.15 -11.71
CA LYS A 180 5.14 -18.03 -10.51
C LYS A 180 5.47 -16.57 -10.24
N PHE A 181 5.30 -16.12 -9.00
CA PHE A 181 5.58 -14.77 -8.55
C PHE A 181 6.64 -14.71 -7.46
N ILE A 182 7.37 -13.62 -7.42
CA ILE A 182 8.20 -13.19 -6.32
C ILE A 182 7.85 -11.73 -5.99
N VAL A 183 7.65 -11.44 -4.71
CA VAL A 183 7.45 -10.06 -4.23
C VAL A 183 8.53 -9.74 -3.21
N LEU A 184 9.33 -8.70 -3.48
CA LEU A 184 10.27 -8.16 -2.51
C LEU A 184 9.63 -6.99 -1.78
N HIS A 185 9.74 -6.99 -0.45
CA HIS A 185 9.39 -5.86 0.40
C HIS A 185 10.68 -5.25 0.91
N LEU A 186 10.99 -4.04 0.43
CA LEU A 186 12.21 -3.32 0.78
C LEU A 186 11.86 -2.12 1.66
N GLU A 187 12.68 -1.86 2.65
CA GLU A 187 12.58 -0.71 3.52
C GLU A 187 12.72 0.62 2.76
N CYS A 188 12.25 1.69 3.36
CA CYS A 188 12.34 3.04 2.82
C CYS A 188 13.80 3.46 2.62
N ASN A 189 14.16 3.90 1.41
CA ASN A 189 15.52 4.31 1.05
C ASN A 189 16.59 3.21 1.29
N ALA A 190 16.31 1.98 0.90
CA ALA A 190 17.16 0.82 1.12
C ALA A 190 18.65 1.08 0.84
N PRO A 191 19.56 0.71 1.78
CA PRO A 191 21.00 0.86 1.60
C PRO A 191 21.58 -0.06 0.52
N ASP A 192 22.85 0.16 0.16
CA ASP A 192 23.53 -0.57 -0.92
C ASP A 192 23.66 -2.08 -0.66
N ASP A 193 23.88 -2.49 0.57
CA ASP A 193 23.94 -3.88 0.98
C ASP A 193 22.58 -4.59 0.82
N VAL A 194 21.50 -3.92 1.17
CA VAL A 194 20.13 -4.40 0.94
C VAL A 194 19.83 -4.49 -0.57
N LEU A 195 20.25 -3.50 -1.36
CA LEU A 195 20.07 -3.54 -2.81
C LEU A 195 20.89 -4.64 -3.48
N ALA A 196 22.10 -4.93 -3.01
CA ALA A 196 22.92 -6.05 -3.48
C ALA A 196 22.28 -7.40 -3.14
N TRP A 197 21.70 -7.54 -1.95
CA TRP A 197 20.89 -8.70 -1.59
C TRP A 197 19.66 -8.84 -2.48
N ALA A 198 18.92 -7.77 -2.71
CA ALA A 198 17.75 -7.77 -3.58
C ALA A 198 18.10 -8.18 -5.02
N ASP A 199 19.22 -7.67 -5.56
CA ASP A 199 19.77 -8.07 -6.87
C ASP A 199 20.06 -9.57 -6.94
N THR A 200 20.70 -10.13 -5.89
CA THR A 200 20.97 -11.56 -5.77
C THR A 200 19.69 -12.40 -5.75
N VAL A 201 18.68 -11.98 -4.95
CA VAL A 201 17.40 -12.67 -4.84
C VAL A 201 16.65 -12.64 -6.17
N LEU A 202 16.54 -11.49 -6.83
CA LEU A 202 15.86 -11.34 -8.12
C LEU A 202 16.56 -12.16 -9.23
N THR A 203 17.89 -12.20 -9.22
CA THR A 203 18.67 -13.02 -10.15
C THR A 203 18.44 -14.51 -9.93
N LYS A 204 18.45 -14.96 -8.67
CA LYS A 204 18.17 -16.37 -8.32
C LYS A 204 16.77 -16.83 -8.74
N HIS A 205 15.81 -15.94 -8.72
CA HIS A 205 14.42 -16.19 -9.05
C HIS A 205 13.98 -15.53 -10.37
N ALA A 206 14.89 -15.48 -11.36
CA ALA A 206 14.62 -14.86 -12.65
C ALA A 206 13.52 -15.55 -13.48
N ASP A 207 13.17 -16.80 -13.13
CA ASP A 207 12.04 -17.56 -13.66
C ASP A 207 10.67 -17.14 -13.12
N ARG A 208 10.64 -16.25 -12.09
CA ARG A 208 9.42 -15.75 -11.47
C ARG A 208 9.13 -14.32 -11.90
N ARG A 209 7.87 -13.97 -12.00
CA ARG A 209 7.40 -12.61 -12.25
C ARG A 209 7.60 -11.77 -11.00
N ALA A 210 8.41 -10.72 -11.09
CA ALA A 210 8.87 -9.97 -9.93
C ALA A 210 8.05 -8.70 -9.70
N MET A 211 7.65 -8.51 -8.46
CA MET A 211 7.14 -7.25 -7.92
C MET A 211 8.09 -6.75 -6.84
N ILE A 212 8.23 -5.44 -6.71
CA ILE A 212 8.89 -4.79 -5.59
C ILE A 212 7.88 -3.87 -4.91
N THR A 213 7.81 -3.95 -3.60
CA THR A 213 7.13 -2.97 -2.77
C THR A 213 8.18 -2.27 -1.91
N THR A 214 8.19 -0.95 -1.97
CA THR A 214 9.02 -0.11 -1.12
C THR A 214 8.22 1.11 -0.72
N HIS A 215 8.62 1.81 0.36
CA HIS A 215 7.79 2.89 0.84
C HIS A 215 7.91 4.14 -0.04
N MET A 216 9.12 4.66 -0.23
CA MET A 216 9.37 5.88 -1.00
C MET A 216 9.78 5.54 -2.44
N GLY A 217 8.95 5.91 -3.42
CA GLY A 217 9.18 5.62 -4.85
C GLY A 217 8.85 6.82 -5.74
N LEU A 218 7.58 6.99 -6.06
CA LEU A 218 7.08 8.07 -6.91
C LEU A 218 6.63 9.28 -6.10
N GLY A 219 6.59 10.44 -6.74
CA GLY A 219 6.12 11.70 -6.18
C GLY A 219 6.86 12.88 -6.79
N PRO A 220 6.96 14.03 -6.09
CA PRO A 220 7.83 15.11 -6.51
C PRO A 220 9.28 14.65 -6.64
N LEU A 221 9.98 15.11 -7.69
CA LEU A 221 11.37 14.73 -7.98
C LEU A 221 12.34 15.17 -6.89
N GLU A 222 12.00 16.28 -6.19
CA GLU A 222 12.73 16.82 -5.07
C GLU A 222 11.77 17.10 -3.92
N LYS A 223 12.27 17.10 -2.68
CA LYS A 223 11.45 17.42 -1.51
C LYS A 223 10.93 18.85 -1.60
N PRO A 224 9.63 19.08 -1.76
CA PRO A 224 9.05 20.41 -1.81
C PRO A 224 9.17 21.13 -0.46
N ARG A 225 9.22 22.46 -0.50
CA ARG A 225 9.31 23.30 0.69
C ARG A 225 7.93 23.54 1.33
N THR A 226 6.89 23.66 0.52
CA THR A 226 5.53 23.96 0.97
C THR A 226 4.52 22.92 0.45
N ALA A 227 3.33 22.91 1.04
CA ALA A 227 2.24 22.05 0.57
C ALA A 227 1.85 22.34 -0.89
N ARG A 228 1.92 23.60 -1.33
CA ARG A 228 1.63 23.99 -2.71
C ARG A 228 2.63 23.37 -3.68
N ASP A 229 3.93 23.40 -3.33
CA ASP A 229 4.98 22.87 -4.18
C ASP A 229 4.80 21.36 -4.46
N TYR A 230 4.15 20.61 -3.55
CA TYR A 230 3.83 19.19 -3.77
C TYR A 230 2.88 18.96 -4.95
N PHE A 231 1.98 19.89 -5.22
CA PHE A 231 1.03 19.79 -6.34
C PHE A 231 1.65 20.26 -7.65
N ASP A 232 2.47 21.31 -7.59
CA ASP A 232 3.05 21.97 -8.74
C ASP A 232 4.39 21.37 -9.19
N ALA A 233 5.08 20.63 -8.32
CA ALA A 233 6.37 20.01 -8.63
C ALA A 233 6.27 18.93 -9.74
N PRO A 234 7.29 18.82 -10.61
CA PRO A 234 7.38 17.72 -11.56
C PRO A 234 7.33 16.37 -10.82
N LYS A 235 6.45 15.47 -11.26
CA LYS A 235 6.23 14.16 -10.64
C LYS A 235 6.98 13.07 -11.39
N GLY A 236 7.48 12.10 -10.63
CA GLY A 236 8.22 10.98 -11.16
C GLY A 236 8.90 10.22 -10.04
N ARG A 237 10.03 9.61 -10.32
CA ARG A 237 10.82 8.92 -9.29
C ARG A 237 11.55 9.95 -8.43
N MET A 238 11.35 9.89 -7.11
CA MET A 238 11.89 10.89 -6.16
C MET A 238 13.42 10.87 -6.09
N LYS A 239 14.03 12.03 -5.79
CA LYS A 239 15.48 12.18 -5.71
C LYS A 239 16.00 12.43 -4.29
N TRP A 240 15.16 12.31 -3.26
CA TRP A 240 15.54 12.58 -1.89
C TRP A 240 15.44 11.35 -0.98
N LYS A 241 16.14 11.40 0.17
CA LYS A 241 16.23 10.31 1.14
C LYS A 241 16.19 10.87 2.56
N LYS A 242 15.72 10.10 3.53
CA LYS A 242 15.63 10.54 4.93
C LYS A 242 15.88 9.45 5.98
N CYS A 243 15.77 8.16 5.64
CA CYS A 243 15.74 7.08 6.64
C CYS A 243 17.13 6.72 7.16
N HIS A 244 18.12 6.59 6.30
CA HIS A 244 19.44 6.01 6.60
C HIS A 244 20.59 7.02 6.49
N SER A 245 20.33 8.32 6.55
CA SER A 245 21.35 9.36 6.36
C SER A 245 22.17 9.12 5.09
N ALA A 246 23.50 9.11 5.20
CA ALA A 246 24.39 8.90 4.06
C ALA A 246 24.29 7.51 3.42
N ARG A 247 23.94 6.47 4.19
CA ARG A 247 23.81 5.08 3.70
C ARG A 247 22.62 4.85 2.77
N GLY A 248 21.54 5.61 2.95
CA GLY A 248 20.32 5.41 2.19
C GLY A 248 20.43 5.79 0.72
N ASN A 249 19.58 5.20 -0.11
CA ASN A 249 19.45 5.53 -1.52
C ASN A 249 18.16 6.30 -1.79
N THR A 250 18.22 7.23 -2.75
CA THR A 250 16.99 7.82 -3.29
C THR A 250 16.26 6.78 -4.16
N PRO A 251 14.96 6.92 -4.41
CA PRO A 251 14.24 6.09 -5.37
C PRO A 251 14.92 5.98 -6.74
N GLN A 252 15.49 7.07 -7.24
CA GLN A 252 16.24 7.02 -8.50
C GLN A 252 17.51 6.16 -8.38
N GLN A 253 18.23 6.26 -7.26
CA GLN A 253 19.43 5.43 -7.01
C GLN A 253 19.07 3.94 -6.85
N MET A 254 17.95 3.62 -6.16
CA MET A 254 17.47 2.23 -6.06
C MET A 254 17.11 1.65 -7.43
N TRP A 255 16.48 2.46 -8.29
CA TRP A 255 16.21 2.08 -9.67
C TRP A 255 17.49 1.79 -10.45
N ASP A 256 18.44 2.73 -10.43
CA ASP A 256 19.68 2.64 -11.23
C ASP A 256 20.60 1.51 -10.72
N LYS A 257 20.67 1.30 -9.40
CA LYS A 257 21.54 0.30 -8.77
C LYS A 257 21.00 -1.11 -8.82
N CYS A 258 19.67 -1.29 -8.83
CA CYS A 258 19.06 -2.60 -8.72
C CYS A 258 17.87 -2.79 -9.67
N PHE A 259 16.77 -2.06 -9.52
CA PHE A 259 15.48 -2.42 -10.10
C PHE A 259 15.49 -2.53 -11.63
N ASN A 260 16.12 -1.59 -12.33
CA ASN A 260 16.14 -1.54 -13.80
C ASN A 260 16.87 -2.73 -14.45
N LYS A 261 17.67 -3.49 -13.70
CA LYS A 261 18.50 -4.58 -14.24
C LYS A 261 17.73 -5.86 -14.53
N HIS A 262 16.57 -6.03 -13.88
CA HIS A 262 15.85 -7.29 -13.84
C HIS A 262 14.74 -7.36 -14.89
N LYS A 263 14.91 -8.26 -15.88
CA LYS A 263 13.93 -8.47 -16.96
C LYS A 263 12.58 -8.95 -16.44
N ASN A 264 12.57 -9.71 -15.37
CA ASN A 264 11.37 -10.27 -14.75
C ASN A 264 10.61 -9.29 -13.87
N LEU A 265 11.18 -8.10 -13.54
CA LEU A 265 10.48 -7.04 -12.82
C LEU A 265 9.45 -6.38 -13.74
N PHE A 266 8.18 -6.36 -13.30
CA PHE A 266 7.09 -5.73 -14.03
C PHE A 266 6.32 -4.68 -13.22
N LEU A 267 6.44 -4.69 -11.89
CA LEU A 267 5.65 -3.83 -11.03
C LEU A 267 6.45 -3.35 -9.81
N VAL A 268 6.34 -2.05 -9.51
CA VAL A 268 6.82 -1.43 -8.26
C VAL A 268 5.66 -0.70 -7.60
N CYS A 269 5.38 -1.00 -6.32
CA CYS A 269 4.38 -0.33 -5.51
C CYS A 269 5.04 0.52 -4.43
N CYS A 270 4.49 1.71 -4.15
CA CYS A 270 5.01 2.62 -3.12
C CYS A 270 3.93 3.50 -2.47
N GLY A 271 4.29 4.19 -1.39
CA GLY A 271 3.49 5.13 -0.60
C GLY A 271 4.20 6.48 -0.38
N ASP A 272 4.25 6.99 0.86
CA ASP A 272 4.97 8.19 1.38
C ASP A 272 4.49 9.55 0.84
N GLN A 273 3.43 9.63 0.05
CA GLN A 273 3.08 10.91 -0.59
C GLN A 273 1.60 11.26 -0.46
N SER A 274 1.12 11.48 0.77
CA SER A 274 -0.28 11.83 1.05
C SER A 274 -0.78 13.09 0.34
N ARG A 275 0.13 14.00 -0.04
CA ARG A 275 -0.20 15.18 -0.84
C ARG A 275 -0.23 14.92 -2.35
N THR A 276 0.19 13.73 -2.79
CA THR A 276 0.10 13.26 -4.19
C THR A 276 -0.96 12.17 -4.32
N GLN A 277 -1.14 11.34 -3.30
CA GLN A 277 -2.09 10.24 -3.09
C GLN A 277 -2.02 9.13 -4.13
N ALA A 278 -2.08 9.45 -5.41
CA ALA A 278 -2.02 8.48 -6.48
C ALA A 278 -1.17 9.03 -7.63
N LEU A 279 -0.29 8.18 -8.13
CA LEU A 279 0.51 8.46 -9.33
C LEU A 279 0.85 7.13 -9.98
N ARG A 280 0.89 7.10 -11.29
CA ARG A 280 1.38 5.95 -12.06
C ARG A 280 2.41 6.40 -13.08
N LYS A 281 3.36 5.54 -13.32
CA LYS A 281 4.43 5.72 -14.30
C LYS A 281 4.73 4.37 -14.93
N GLU A 282 5.05 4.36 -16.21
CA GLU A 282 5.67 3.23 -16.88
C GLU A 282 7.12 3.58 -17.19
N SER A 283 8.03 2.71 -16.82
CA SER A 283 9.45 2.85 -17.07
C SER A 283 9.97 1.66 -17.85
N THR A 284 11.01 1.87 -18.64
CA THR A 284 11.68 0.79 -19.37
C THR A 284 12.89 0.34 -18.57
N GLY A 285 12.95 -0.95 -18.23
CA GLY A 285 14.13 -1.57 -17.62
C GLY A 285 15.28 -1.71 -18.61
N ALA A 286 16.49 -1.91 -18.11
CA ALA A 286 17.70 -2.03 -18.94
C ALA A 286 17.66 -3.23 -19.91
N ARG A 287 16.76 -4.18 -19.70
CA ARG A 287 16.52 -5.35 -20.56
C ARG A 287 15.33 -5.16 -21.51
N GLY A 288 14.79 -3.93 -21.64
CA GLY A 288 13.69 -3.58 -22.51
C GLY A 288 12.30 -3.95 -21.99
N ASN A 289 12.20 -4.46 -20.76
CA ASN A 289 10.91 -4.78 -20.11
C ASN A 289 10.19 -3.50 -19.65
N ALA A 290 8.87 -3.49 -19.79
CA ALA A 290 8.04 -2.47 -19.18
C ALA A 290 7.90 -2.73 -17.67
N VAL A 291 8.09 -1.69 -16.85
CA VAL A 291 7.90 -1.73 -15.40
C VAL A 291 6.87 -0.67 -15.02
N HIS A 292 5.73 -1.12 -14.52
CA HIS A 292 4.72 -0.22 -13.98
C HIS A 292 5.12 0.20 -12.56
N GLU A 293 5.11 1.49 -12.30
CA GLU A 293 5.38 2.05 -10.97
C GLU A 293 4.10 2.72 -10.47
N LEU A 294 3.60 2.30 -9.32
CA LEU A 294 2.32 2.74 -8.77
C LEU A 294 2.49 3.31 -7.37
N LEU A 295 2.13 4.58 -7.20
CA LEU A 295 1.99 5.22 -5.90
C LEU A 295 0.56 5.07 -5.38
N SER A 296 0.43 4.69 -4.11
CA SER A 296 -0.83 4.66 -3.38
C SER A 296 -0.60 5.12 -1.94
N ASP A 297 -1.05 6.34 -1.62
CA ASP A 297 -1.05 6.88 -0.25
C ASP A 297 -2.37 7.64 -0.04
N TYR A 298 -3.43 6.86 0.19
CA TYR A 298 -4.79 7.37 0.32
C TYR A 298 -5.14 7.64 1.78
N GLY A 299 -4.89 8.84 2.24
CA GLY A 299 -5.22 9.24 3.60
C GLY A 299 -6.69 9.11 4.03
N ALA A 300 -7.60 8.87 3.10
CA ALA A 300 -9.03 8.76 3.36
C ALA A 300 -9.58 7.32 3.26
N GLY A 301 -8.74 6.32 3.06
CA GLY A 301 -9.18 4.93 3.10
C GLY A 301 -9.35 4.23 1.74
N GLY A 302 -8.52 4.56 0.76
CA GLY A 302 -8.53 3.91 -0.57
C GLY A 302 -7.61 2.70 -0.65
N LEU A 303 -8.15 1.49 -0.67
CA LEU A 303 -7.44 0.22 -0.81
C LEU A 303 -7.23 -0.12 -2.30
N ARG A 304 -6.02 -0.44 -2.73
CA ARG A 304 -5.75 -0.86 -4.12
C ARG A 304 -6.01 -2.35 -4.30
N ILE A 305 -6.80 -2.67 -5.31
CA ILE A 305 -7.06 -4.04 -5.77
C ILE A 305 -6.54 -4.16 -7.19
N MET A 306 -5.56 -5.02 -7.41
CA MET A 306 -4.99 -5.32 -8.72
C MET A 306 -5.51 -6.68 -9.17
N ARG A 307 -6.44 -6.70 -10.11
CA ARG A 307 -7.03 -7.92 -10.67
C ARG A 307 -6.32 -8.32 -11.93
N PHE A 308 -5.65 -9.44 -11.89
CA PHE A 308 -4.97 -10.05 -13.00
C PHE A 308 -5.98 -10.83 -13.87
N ILE A 309 -6.00 -10.57 -15.16
CA ILE A 309 -6.89 -11.19 -16.15
C ILE A 309 -6.04 -11.86 -17.23
N PRO A 310 -5.56 -13.11 -16.99
CA PRO A 310 -4.63 -13.79 -17.90
C PRO A 310 -5.16 -13.88 -19.33
N ALA A 311 -6.44 -14.17 -19.50
CA ALA A 311 -7.07 -14.27 -20.83
C ALA A 311 -6.99 -12.97 -21.66
N LYS A 312 -6.77 -11.82 -21.01
CA LYS A 312 -6.68 -10.52 -21.69
C LYS A 312 -5.26 -9.92 -21.65
N ASN A 313 -4.30 -10.54 -20.95
CA ASN A 313 -2.99 -9.95 -20.66
C ASN A 313 -3.12 -8.56 -20.02
N GLN A 314 -4.01 -8.42 -19.04
CA GLN A 314 -4.34 -7.13 -18.40
C GLN A 314 -4.40 -7.25 -16.88
N ILE A 315 -4.00 -6.17 -16.21
CA ILE A 315 -4.21 -5.98 -14.78
C ILE A 315 -5.17 -4.81 -14.61
N GLU A 316 -6.40 -5.08 -14.15
CA GLU A 316 -7.33 -4.03 -13.75
C GLU A 316 -6.96 -3.53 -12.35
N VAL A 317 -6.63 -2.26 -12.23
CA VAL A 317 -6.34 -1.60 -10.96
C VAL A 317 -7.56 -0.80 -10.53
N ARG A 318 -8.07 -1.09 -9.34
CA ARG A 318 -9.21 -0.40 -8.73
C ARG A 318 -8.81 0.10 -7.34
N THR A 319 -9.30 1.28 -6.99
CA THR A 319 -9.20 1.80 -5.63
C THR A 319 -10.57 1.67 -4.98
N TRP A 320 -10.66 0.85 -3.95
CA TRP A 320 -11.86 0.59 -3.17
C TRP A 320 -11.78 1.30 -1.83
N GLU A 321 -12.86 1.91 -1.39
CA GLU A 321 -12.98 2.56 -0.09
C GLU A 321 -13.83 1.71 0.86
N PRO A 322 -13.23 0.80 1.64
CA PRO A 322 -13.98 -0.16 2.47
C PRO A 322 -14.97 0.51 3.43
N LEU A 323 -14.59 1.63 4.02
CA LEU A 323 -15.45 2.36 4.97
C LEU A 323 -16.66 3.03 4.31
N LYS A 324 -16.61 3.23 2.97
CA LYS A 324 -17.72 3.80 2.20
C LYS A 324 -18.48 2.74 1.41
N GLY A 325 -17.91 1.53 1.25
CA GLY A 325 -18.47 0.50 0.39
C GLY A 325 -18.56 0.94 -1.07
N ALA A 326 -17.57 1.67 -1.59
CA ALA A 326 -17.60 2.26 -2.93
C ALA A 326 -16.23 2.32 -3.59
N LEU A 327 -16.21 2.40 -4.92
CA LEU A 327 -15.01 2.74 -5.67
C LEU A 327 -14.64 4.21 -5.43
N CYS A 328 -13.34 4.49 -5.29
CA CYS A 328 -12.83 5.85 -5.23
C CYS A 328 -12.96 6.51 -6.62
N GLU A 329 -13.84 7.44 -6.77
CA GLU A 329 -14.05 8.17 -8.04
C GLU A 329 -13.17 9.44 -8.11
N SER A 330 -12.91 10.07 -6.96
CA SER A 330 -12.06 11.24 -6.83
C SER A 330 -11.67 11.46 -5.36
N THR A 331 -10.60 12.22 -5.15
CA THR A 331 -10.22 12.73 -3.82
C THR A 331 -10.11 14.26 -3.84
N LYS A 332 -9.80 14.87 -2.70
CA LYS A 332 -9.50 16.32 -2.66
C LYS A 332 -8.25 16.67 -3.48
N VAL A 333 -7.31 15.75 -3.58
CA VAL A 333 -6.00 15.94 -4.23
C VAL A 333 -6.04 15.50 -5.69
N VAL A 334 -6.58 14.30 -5.95
CA VAL A 334 -6.63 13.70 -7.30
C VAL A 334 -8.09 13.66 -7.75
N LYS A 335 -8.41 14.43 -8.76
CA LYS A 335 -9.79 14.58 -9.29
C LYS A 335 -10.12 13.56 -10.36
N GLU A 336 -9.11 13.11 -11.07
CA GLU A 336 -9.26 12.25 -12.24
C GLU A 336 -9.49 10.80 -11.81
N ARG A 337 -10.67 10.26 -12.13
CA ARG A 337 -11.05 8.87 -11.92
C ARG A 337 -10.00 7.90 -12.48
N THR A 338 -9.39 8.25 -13.60
CA THR A 338 -8.38 7.43 -14.29
C THR A 338 -7.07 7.23 -13.51
N GLN A 339 -6.85 7.95 -12.43
CA GLN A 339 -5.75 7.69 -11.49
C GLN A 339 -6.15 6.69 -10.39
N HIS A 340 -7.44 6.45 -10.22
CA HIS A 340 -8.00 5.53 -9.22
C HIS A 340 -8.43 4.21 -9.85
N GLN A 341 -8.94 4.26 -11.09
CA GLN A 341 -9.45 3.12 -11.85
C GLN A 341 -8.77 3.10 -13.23
N PHE A 342 -7.95 2.08 -13.49
CA PHE A 342 -7.23 1.97 -14.77
C PHE A 342 -6.84 0.52 -15.07
N THR A 343 -6.37 0.28 -16.29
CA THR A 343 -5.88 -1.02 -16.73
C THR A 343 -4.42 -0.88 -17.15
N LEU A 344 -3.61 -1.87 -16.77
CA LEU A 344 -2.23 -2.05 -17.23
C LEU A 344 -2.19 -3.20 -18.22
N ASN A 345 -1.39 -3.06 -19.27
CA ASN A 345 -1.06 -4.16 -20.18
C ASN A 345 0.09 -4.95 -19.58
N TYR A 346 -0.06 -6.26 -19.46
CA TYR A 346 0.98 -7.12 -18.93
C TYR A 346 0.87 -8.51 -19.55
N ASP A 347 1.92 -8.98 -20.21
CA ASP A 347 1.92 -10.29 -20.85
C ASP A 347 1.93 -11.41 -19.80
N MET A 348 0.85 -12.17 -19.75
CA MET A 348 0.63 -13.27 -18.81
C MET A 348 0.71 -14.64 -19.48
N ARG A 349 1.08 -14.72 -20.74
CA ARG A 349 1.25 -16.00 -21.43
C ARG A 349 2.33 -16.83 -20.75
N SER A 350 2.14 -18.13 -20.67
CA SER A 350 3.12 -19.08 -20.15
C SER A 350 4.33 -19.10 -21.09
N GLY A 351 5.54 -18.89 -20.56
CA GLY A 351 6.80 -19.07 -21.31
C GLY A 351 7.70 -17.84 -21.43
N ASN A 352 7.59 -16.85 -20.57
CA ASN A 352 8.62 -15.79 -20.41
C ASN A 352 9.45 -16.01 -19.16
#